data_80fe75da05243c015f3b3f55a23194ff
#
_entry.id   80fe75da05243c015f3b3f55a23194ff
#
_cell.length_a   1.000
_cell.length_b   1.000
_cell.length_c   1.000
_cell.angle_alpha   90.00
_cell.angle_beta   90.00
_cell.angle_gamma   90.00
#
_symmetry.space_group_name_H-M   'P 1'
#
loop_
_entity.id
_entity.type
_entity.pdbx_description
1 polymer ?
#
loop_
_entity_poly.entity_id
_entity_poly.type
_entity_poly.pdbx_seq_one_letter_code
_entity_poly.pdbx_strand_id
1 'polypeptide(L)'
;NLNFDMRALRTTTEKLYGKGKRFLTSEYKDIELMCIWSFACEVLYSRPSFINFIDKYNLMTEKGNPLTNAEVGYRYISGDLEFEEAHRGLQDVEIECQILAKCFAQKKKHESGILGNPWSIVAKYNKEKKEI
;
A
#
# COMPACT_ATOMS: atom_id res chain seq x y z
N ASN A 1 -1.00 -4.61 2.56
CA ASN A 1 -2.20 -5.06 1.84
C ASN A 1 -3.24 -5.58 2.83
N LEU A 2 -4.18 -4.71 3.23
CA LEU A 2 -5.15 -5.03 4.26
C LEU A 2 -5.98 -6.30 3.98
N ASN A 3 -6.35 -6.55 2.74
CA ASN A 3 -7.08 -7.77 2.39
C ASN A 3 -6.28 -9.05 2.66
N PHE A 4 -4.97 -9.02 2.40
CA PHE A 4 -4.08 -10.13 2.72
C PHE A 4 -3.96 -10.31 4.24
N ASP A 5 -3.73 -9.22 4.96
CA ASP A 5 -3.52 -9.23 6.41
C ASP A 5 -4.77 -9.72 7.15
N MET A 6 -5.94 -9.24 6.77
CA MET A 6 -7.20 -9.68 7.35
C MET A 6 -7.51 -11.16 7.07
N ARG A 7 -7.15 -11.65 5.87
CA ARG A 7 -7.28 -13.07 5.55
C ARG A 7 -6.32 -13.93 6.39
N ALA A 8 -5.08 -13.49 6.56
CA ALA A 8 -4.09 -14.18 7.38
C ALA A 8 -4.53 -14.25 8.84
N LEU A 9 -5.00 -13.15 9.42
CA LEU A 9 -5.54 -13.08 10.77
C LEU A 9 -6.74 -14.03 10.95
N ARG A 10 -7.68 -14.03 10.02
CA ARG A 10 -8.85 -14.92 10.07
C ARG A 10 -8.41 -16.39 10.05
N THR A 11 -7.56 -16.77 9.11
CA THR A 11 -7.09 -18.16 8.98
C THR A 11 -6.34 -18.61 10.23
N THR A 12 -5.50 -17.75 10.81
CA THR A 12 -4.77 -18.04 12.03
C THR A 12 -5.73 -18.20 13.22
N THR A 13 -6.69 -17.31 13.36
CA THR A 13 -7.70 -17.37 14.42
C THR A 13 -8.53 -18.64 14.34
N GLU A 14 -8.96 -19.04 13.15
CA GLU A 14 -9.71 -20.28 12.94
C GLU A 14 -8.88 -21.55 13.26
N LYS A 15 -7.57 -21.53 12.95
CA LYS A 15 -6.67 -22.63 13.31
C LYS A 15 -6.46 -22.76 14.82
N LEU A 16 -6.34 -21.64 15.52
CA LEU A 16 -6.06 -21.64 16.96
C LEU A 16 -7.30 -21.86 17.82
N TYR A 17 -8.44 -21.31 17.43
CA TYR A 17 -9.64 -21.23 18.26
C TYR A 17 -10.87 -21.90 17.67
N GLY A 18 -10.77 -22.46 16.47
CA GLY A 18 -11.84 -23.19 15.80
C GLY A 18 -12.53 -22.41 14.69
N LYS A 19 -13.14 -23.16 13.77
CA LYS A 19 -13.84 -22.64 12.59
C LYS A 19 -14.94 -21.65 12.97
N GLY A 20 -15.04 -20.54 12.25
CA GLY A 20 -16.04 -19.48 12.49
C GLY A 20 -15.66 -18.50 13.60
N LYS A 21 -14.55 -18.69 14.30
CA LYS A 21 -14.03 -17.69 15.24
C LYS A 21 -13.42 -16.50 14.49
N ARG A 22 -13.59 -15.30 15.04
CA ARG A 22 -13.10 -14.05 14.44
C ARG A 22 -12.14 -13.34 15.37
N PHE A 23 -11.08 -12.77 14.80
CA PHE A 23 -10.14 -11.94 15.53
C PHE A 23 -10.78 -10.63 16.00
N LEU A 24 -11.52 -9.97 15.09
CA LEU A 24 -12.33 -8.81 15.44
C LEU A 24 -13.70 -9.28 15.87
N THR A 25 -14.00 -9.13 17.15
CA THR A 25 -15.29 -9.46 17.75
C THR A 25 -16.27 -8.27 17.68
N SER A 26 -17.48 -8.45 18.19
CA SER A 26 -18.47 -7.35 18.28
C SER A 26 -17.98 -6.14 19.09
N GLU A 27 -16.99 -6.32 19.97
CA GLU A 27 -16.36 -5.24 20.75
C GLU A 27 -15.57 -4.27 19.87
N TYR A 28 -15.11 -4.73 18.70
CA TYR A 28 -14.31 -3.95 17.75
C TYR A 28 -15.10 -3.54 16.49
N LYS A 29 -16.42 -3.64 16.51
CA LYS A 29 -17.28 -3.32 15.36
C LYS A 29 -17.16 -1.86 14.87
N ASP A 30 -16.77 -0.95 15.77
CA ASP A 30 -16.64 0.48 15.49
C ASP A 30 -15.21 0.87 15.01
N ILE A 31 -14.32 -0.11 14.84
CA ILE A 31 -12.99 0.13 14.27
C ILE A 31 -13.13 0.30 12.75
N GLU A 32 -12.75 1.47 12.27
CA GLU A 32 -12.63 1.74 10.84
C GLU A 32 -11.32 1.13 10.31
N LEU A 33 -11.43 0.36 9.22
CA LEU A 33 -10.30 -0.26 8.56
C LEU A 33 -9.85 0.58 7.37
N MET A 34 -8.55 0.84 7.28
CA MET A 34 -7.94 1.57 6.17
C MET A 34 -6.77 0.77 5.59
N CYS A 35 -6.72 0.68 4.26
CA CYS A 35 -5.60 0.07 3.56
C CYS A 35 -4.59 1.15 3.18
N ILE A 36 -3.39 1.11 3.79
CA ILE A 36 -2.30 2.06 3.49
C ILE A 36 -1.91 2.00 2.01
N TRP A 37 -1.84 0.81 1.44
CA TRP A 37 -1.52 0.64 0.02
C TRP A 37 -2.55 1.30 -0.90
N SER A 38 -3.85 1.12 -0.66
CA SER A 38 -4.91 1.80 -1.42
C SER A 38 -4.81 3.32 -1.30
N PHE A 39 -4.60 3.80 -0.09
CA PHE A 39 -4.46 5.24 0.18
C PHE A 39 -3.20 5.82 -0.50
N ALA A 40 -2.07 5.14 -0.41
CA ALA A 40 -0.83 5.57 -1.06
C ALA A 40 -0.97 5.60 -2.59
N CYS A 41 -1.56 4.58 -3.21
CA CYS A 41 -1.80 4.56 -4.66
C CYS A 41 -2.68 5.72 -5.11
N GLU A 42 -3.70 6.07 -4.31
CA GLU A 42 -4.62 7.15 -4.63
C GLU A 42 -4.00 8.55 -4.52
N VAL A 43 -3.30 8.85 -3.41
CA VAL A 43 -2.90 10.22 -3.10
C VAL A 43 -1.40 10.51 -3.26
N LEU A 44 -0.56 9.48 -3.22
CA LEU A 44 0.89 9.63 -3.24
C LEU A 44 1.51 9.09 -4.53
N TYR A 45 1.19 7.86 -4.92
CA TYR A 45 1.82 7.20 -6.06
C TYR A 45 1.21 7.58 -7.41
N SER A 46 0.03 8.16 -7.46
CA SER A 46 -0.58 8.74 -8.67
C SER A 46 -0.06 10.15 -9.00
N ARG A 47 0.97 10.63 -8.30
CA ARG A 47 1.58 11.95 -8.57
C ARG A 47 2.63 11.88 -9.69
N PRO A 48 2.77 12.96 -10.50
CA PRO A 48 3.81 13.03 -11.53
C PRO A 48 5.23 12.75 -11.01
N SER A 49 5.54 13.20 -9.79
CA SER A 49 6.84 12.95 -9.15
C SER A 49 7.12 11.49 -8.88
N PHE A 50 6.12 10.71 -8.46
CA PHE A 50 6.27 9.26 -8.29
C PHE A 50 6.45 8.56 -9.63
N ILE A 51 5.66 8.91 -10.65
CA ILE A 51 5.80 8.32 -11.99
C ILE A 51 7.19 8.62 -12.58
N ASN A 52 7.69 9.86 -12.43
CA ASN A 52 9.05 10.20 -12.86
C ASN A 52 10.12 9.40 -12.10
N PHE A 53 9.91 9.15 -10.81
CA PHE A 53 10.79 8.31 -9.99
C PHE A 53 10.81 6.86 -10.50
N ILE A 54 9.65 6.26 -10.75
CA ILE A 54 9.51 4.91 -11.29
C ILE A 54 10.21 4.79 -12.66
N ASP A 55 9.97 5.74 -13.57
CA ASP A 55 10.57 5.76 -14.90
C ASP A 55 12.10 5.91 -14.81
N LYS A 56 12.59 6.85 -13.98
CA LYS A 56 14.02 7.13 -13.81
C LYS A 56 14.82 5.92 -13.33
N TYR A 57 14.26 5.15 -12.40
CA TYR A 57 14.93 4.00 -11.79
C TYR A 57 14.46 2.65 -12.34
N ASN A 58 13.65 2.66 -13.40
CA ASN A 58 13.10 1.46 -14.06
C ASN A 58 12.39 0.51 -13.08
N LEU A 59 11.60 1.07 -12.16
CA LEU A 59 10.90 0.32 -11.10
C LEU A 59 9.53 -0.16 -11.60
N MET A 60 9.54 -1.05 -12.58
CA MET A 60 8.34 -1.60 -13.21
C MET A 60 8.33 -3.12 -13.15
N THR A 61 7.13 -3.67 -13.21
CA THR A 61 6.94 -5.11 -13.41
C THR A 61 7.31 -5.49 -14.84
N GLU A 62 7.48 -6.79 -15.12
CA GLU A 62 7.69 -7.32 -16.48
C GLU A 62 6.59 -6.90 -17.47
N LYS A 63 5.37 -6.66 -16.97
CA LYS A 63 4.23 -6.17 -17.76
C LYS A 63 4.21 -4.63 -17.94
N GLY A 64 5.24 -3.92 -17.46
CA GLY A 64 5.36 -2.47 -17.57
C GLY A 64 4.44 -1.68 -16.63
N ASN A 65 3.93 -2.30 -15.56
CA ASN A 65 3.17 -1.58 -14.54
C ASN A 65 4.11 -1.06 -13.44
N PRO A 66 3.84 0.15 -12.90
CA PRO A 66 4.61 0.69 -11.78
C PRO A 66 4.61 -0.24 -10.57
N LEU A 67 5.77 -0.44 -9.95
CA LEU A 67 5.88 -1.10 -8.66
C LEU A 67 5.35 -0.15 -7.57
N THR A 68 4.48 -0.65 -6.71
CA THR A 68 3.79 0.15 -5.67
C THR A 68 3.87 -0.49 -4.28
N ASN A 69 4.82 -1.42 -4.07
CA ASN A 69 5.05 -2.06 -2.78
C ASN A 69 5.66 -1.08 -1.75
N ALA A 70 5.71 -1.48 -0.50
CA ALA A 70 6.20 -0.65 0.60
C ALA A 70 7.68 -0.25 0.42
N GLU A 71 8.52 -1.16 -0.06
CA GLU A 71 9.94 -0.90 -0.32
C GLU A 71 10.12 0.25 -1.34
N VAL A 72 9.45 0.16 -2.49
CA VAL A 72 9.51 1.21 -3.52
C VAL A 72 8.92 2.52 -3.01
N GLY A 73 7.82 2.46 -2.27
CA GLY A 73 7.23 3.63 -1.63
C GLY A 73 8.19 4.30 -0.64
N TYR A 74 8.88 3.50 0.17
CA TYR A 74 9.85 4.03 1.12
C TYR A 74 11.07 4.65 0.43
N ARG A 75 11.63 3.99 -0.59
CA ARG A 75 12.71 4.56 -1.43
C ARG A 75 12.32 5.92 -2.01
N TYR A 76 11.08 6.04 -2.47
CA TYR A 76 10.56 7.30 -3.01
C TYR A 76 10.46 8.42 -1.98
N ILE A 77 9.98 8.13 -0.76
CA ILE A 77 9.76 9.17 0.26
C ILE A 77 11.03 9.53 1.04
N SER A 78 11.96 8.58 1.20
CA SER A 78 13.22 8.77 1.92
C SER A 78 14.36 9.25 1.05
N GLY A 79 14.33 8.92 -0.25
CA GLY A 79 15.46 9.09 -1.17
C GLY A 79 16.55 8.04 -1.03
N ASP A 80 16.39 7.06 -0.13
CA ASP A 80 17.32 5.94 0.04
C ASP A 80 17.01 4.84 -0.99
N LEU A 81 17.75 4.86 -2.09
CA LEU A 81 17.55 3.94 -3.22
C LEU A 81 18.05 2.52 -2.93
N GLU A 82 18.97 2.38 -1.98
CA GLU A 82 19.55 1.09 -1.59
C GLU A 82 18.74 0.40 -0.49
N PHE A 83 17.68 1.05 0.00
CA PHE A 83 16.84 0.47 1.02
C PHE A 83 16.23 -0.85 0.54
N GLU A 84 16.33 -1.88 1.39
CA GLU A 84 15.70 -3.19 1.21
C GLU A 84 14.78 -3.48 2.39
N GLU A 85 13.55 -3.93 2.10
CA GLU A 85 12.60 -4.30 3.14
C GLU A 85 13.06 -5.57 3.86
N ALA A 86 13.22 -5.47 5.17
CA ALA A 86 13.76 -6.56 5.98
C ALA A 86 12.78 -7.73 6.19
N HIS A 87 11.51 -7.57 5.83
CA HIS A 87 10.42 -8.53 6.08
C HIS A 87 10.34 -8.97 7.55
N ARG A 88 10.52 -8.00 8.46
CA ARG A 88 10.48 -8.18 9.91
C ARG A 88 9.40 -7.28 10.49
N GLY A 89 8.29 -7.86 10.83
CA GLY A 89 7.03 -7.24 11.24
C GLY A 89 7.08 -5.80 11.77
N LEU A 90 7.88 -5.50 12.82
CA LEU A 90 7.96 -4.16 13.39
C LEU A 90 8.61 -3.15 12.44
N GLN A 91 9.67 -3.55 11.74
CA GLN A 91 10.37 -2.67 10.78
C GLN A 91 9.48 -2.37 9.58
N ASP A 92 8.71 -3.35 9.12
CA ASP A 92 7.74 -3.18 8.02
C ASP A 92 6.65 -2.19 8.44
N VAL A 93 6.15 -2.29 9.69
CA VAL A 93 5.18 -1.34 10.26
C VAL A 93 5.75 0.08 10.33
N GLU A 94 7.01 0.26 10.72
CA GLU A 94 7.67 1.58 10.77
C GLU A 94 7.71 2.25 9.39
N ILE A 95 8.04 1.48 8.36
CA ILE A 95 8.05 1.95 6.96
C ILE A 95 6.64 2.34 6.51
N GLU A 96 5.67 1.48 6.76
CA GLU A 96 4.28 1.73 6.40
C GLU A 96 3.70 2.95 7.13
N CYS A 97 4.08 3.18 8.40
CA CYS A 97 3.72 4.39 9.14
C CYS A 97 4.30 5.66 8.50
N GLN A 98 5.54 5.61 7.99
CA GLN A 98 6.13 6.76 7.30
C GLN A 98 5.42 7.03 5.97
N ILE A 99 5.08 5.99 5.20
CA ILE A 99 4.27 6.13 3.98
C ILE A 99 2.91 6.74 4.32
N LEU A 100 2.24 6.25 5.35
CA LEU A 100 0.95 6.76 5.81
C LEU A 100 1.03 8.24 6.22
N ALA A 101 2.07 8.65 6.95
CA ALA A 101 2.30 10.04 7.31
C ALA A 101 2.46 10.92 6.07
N LYS A 102 3.14 10.46 5.03
CA LYS A 102 3.25 11.17 3.74
C LYS A 102 1.91 11.25 3.01
N CYS A 103 1.08 10.21 3.09
CA CYS A 103 -0.27 10.24 2.52
C CYS A 103 -1.12 11.35 3.18
N PHE A 104 -1.13 11.42 4.51
CA PHE A 104 -1.85 12.48 5.24
C PHE A 104 -1.32 13.88 4.92
N ALA A 105 -0.01 14.02 4.74
CA ALA A 105 0.61 15.30 4.36
C ALA A 105 0.14 15.82 2.98
N GLN A 106 -0.45 14.97 2.12
CA GLN A 106 -1.02 15.41 0.85
C GLN A 106 -2.33 16.19 1.03
N LYS A 107 -2.95 16.17 2.20
CA LYS A 107 -4.23 16.84 2.51
C LYS A 107 -5.37 16.46 1.53
N LYS A 108 -5.31 15.26 0.97
CA LYS A 108 -6.34 14.67 0.11
C LYS A 108 -7.11 13.62 0.86
N LYS A 109 -8.41 13.54 0.60
CA LYS A 109 -9.23 12.46 1.16
C LYS A 109 -8.93 11.15 0.47
N HIS A 110 -9.00 10.06 1.25
CA HIS A 110 -9.00 8.72 0.73
C HIS A 110 -10.44 8.35 0.33
N GLU A 111 -10.73 8.25 -0.95
CA GLU A 111 -12.08 8.04 -1.49
C GLU A 111 -12.30 6.62 -2.02
N SER A 112 -11.24 5.98 -2.51
CA SER A 112 -11.33 4.67 -3.17
C SER A 112 -11.56 3.50 -2.21
N GLY A 113 -11.41 3.69 -0.90
CA GLY A 113 -11.58 2.63 0.09
C GLY A 113 -10.51 1.52 -0.02
N ILE A 114 -10.90 0.30 0.38
CA ILE A 114 -10.02 -0.87 0.35
C ILE A 114 -10.17 -1.56 -1.00
N LEU A 115 -9.15 -1.46 -1.85
CA LEU A 115 -9.12 -2.05 -3.19
C LEU A 115 -8.35 -3.36 -3.20
N GLY A 116 -8.79 -4.29 -4.06
CA GLY A 116 -8.06 -5.54 -4.32
C GLY A 116 -6.76 -5.33 -5.11
N ASN A 117 -6.78 -4.37 -6.05
CA ASN A 117 -5.66 -4.05 -6.94
C ASN A 117 -5.39 -2.53 -6.98
N PRO A 118 -4.90 -1.91 -5.89
CA PRO A 118 -4.70 -0.46 -5.83
C PRO A 118 -3.71 0.07 -6.86
N TRP A 119 -2.73 -0.74 -7.26
CA TRP A 119 -1.75 -0.41 -8.29
C TRP A 119 -2.39 -0.01 -9.63
N SER A 120 -3.62 -0.46 -9.90
CA SER A 120 -4.33 -0.14 -11.15
C SER A 120 -4.61 1.36 -11.30
N ILE A 121 -4.78 2.09 -10.22
CA ILE A 121 -4.92 3.55 -10.20
C ILE A 121 -3.66 4.19 -10.78
N VAL A 122 -2.50 3.75 -10.30
CA VAL A 122 -1.19 4.27 -10.70
C VAL A 122 -0.87 3.90 -12.15
N ALA A 123 -1.18 2.67 -12.56
CA ALA A 123 -0.98 2.19 -13.92
C ALA A 123 -1.81 2.98 -14.94
N LYS A 124 -3.08 3.30 -14.61
CA LYS A 124 -3.94 4.12 -15.45
C LYS A 124 -3.34 5.52 -15.62
N TYR A 125 -2.96 6.17 -14.55
CA TYR A 125 -2.34 7.50 -14.57
C TYR A 125 -1.04 7.53 -15.40
N ASN A 126 -0.21 6.51 -15.28
CA ASN A 126 1.03 6.39 -16.06
C ASN A 126 0.77 6.26 -17.57
N LYS A 127 -0.28 5.54 -17.97
CA LYS A 127 -0.69 5.42 -19.39
C LYS A 127 -1.18 6.76 -19.94
N GLU A 128 -2.08 7.42 -19.24
CA GLU A 128 -2.62 8.74 -19.63
C GLU A 128 -1.50 9.78 -19.83
N LYS A 129 -0.46 9.75 -18.99
CA LYS A 129 0.70 10.64 -19.12
C LYS A 129 1.54 10.36 -20.38
N LYS A 130 1.64 9.10 -20.83
CA LYS A 130 2.44 8.72 -22.01
C LYS A 130 1.71 8.98 -23.33
N GLU A 131 0.39 9.18 -23.31
CA GLU A 131 -0.43 9.49 -24.48
C GLU A 131 -0.51 10.98 -24.80
N ILE A 132 -0.01 11.84 -23.89
CA ILE A 132 0.09 13.30 -24.08
C ILE A 132 1.48 13.65 -24.64
#